data_7b3fb23cad8bd6a97590252ce51167a6
#
_entry.id   7b3fb23cad8bd6a97590252ce51167a6
#
_cell.length_a   1.000
_cell.length_b   1.000
_cell.length_c   1.000
_cell.angle_alpha   90.00
_cell.angle_beta   90.00
_cell.angle_gamma   90.00
#
_symmetry.space_group_name_H-M   'P 1'
#
loop_
_entity.id
_entity.type
_entity.pdbx_description
1 polymer ?
#
loop_
_entity_poly.entity_id
_entity_poly.type
_entity_poly.pdbx_seq_one_letter_code
_entity_poly.pdbx_strand_id
1 'polypeptide(L)'
;MLVSALGATVLIGCAQQRASNDPVALQPEGARTAQGLPADQLPEPIDLSDPNTVARTLITPTIIDTNKLAVRQQLTGPYEGEVRMIKHVLPKHGRDKSMPANPDTSRMPIGGLSPTSRVQAGVNTGFEAISQTEWGPPDPTLAVGPNHIVETVNAAIAFYDKNGNQSYSSHLGTPGNPGFFEEVGASSNFVFDPKCFYDHKTGRFVVMALEQVGSTESWIDIAISDDSDPNGIWYKYRTFSVIEVNGSNYWVDYPGFGFDDNAFYVTGNLFLLNGDGNGFAGALYRIFDKAPMLNGDPITILDIAPDSGASLQVAQMFGDAPQCYFVSRATSTSLKLWTINNPLTAPSLQSTFVNGLQPANNPAGGAPNPGGGEISTLDGRLMNVHYRDGNLYT
;
A
#
# COMPACT_ATOMS: atom_id res chain seq x y z
N MET A 1 5.25 -24.08 -19.88
CA MET A 1 4.88 -22.88 -20.63
C MET A 1 5.26 -21.70 -19.72
N LEU A 2 6.43 -21.09 -19.95
CA LEU A 2 6.92 -19.98 -19.14
C LEU A 2 6.07 -18.75 -19.42
N VAL A 3 5.36 -18.27 -18.43
CA VAL A 3 4.82 -16.92 -18.45
C VAL A 3 5.93 -16.01 -17.89
N SER A 4 6.66 -15.34 -18.76
CA SER A 4 7.62 -14.31 -18.37
C SER A 4 6.83 -13.12 -17.80
N ALA A 5 7.04 -12.80 -16.53
CA ALA A 5 6.62 -11.54 -15.96
C ALA A 5 7.37 -10.41 -16.69
N LEU A 6 6.67 -9.65 -17.51
CA LEU A 6 7.18 -8.40 -18.06
C LEU A 6 7.26 -7.39 -16.90
N GLY A 7 8.47 -7.08 -16.49
CA GLY A 7 8.71 -5.90 -15.67
C GLY A 7 8.43 -4.66 -16.52
N ALA A 8 7.31 -4.00 -16.28
CA ALA A 8 7.08 -2.68 -16.83
C ALA A 8 8.01 -1.69 -16.11
N THR A 9 9.02 -1.20 -16.81
CA THR A 9 9.82 -0.07 -16.32
C THR A 9 9.02 1.18 -16.61
N VAL A 10 8.38 1.73 -15.61
CA VAL A 10 7.76 3.07 -15.70
C VAL A 10 8.91 4.08 -15.68
N LEU A 11 9.22 4.65 -16.81
CA LEU A 11 10.10 5.83 -16.91
C LEU A 11 9.25 7.06 -16.55
N ILE A 12 9.32 7.47 -15.29
CA ILE A 12 8.69 8.70 -14.83
C ILE A 12 9.58 9.87 -15.29
N GLY A 13 9.09 10.62 -16.25
CA GLY A 13 9.67 11.90 -16.62
C GLY A 13 9.37 12.94 -15.52
N CYS A 14 10.32 13.14 -14.60
CA CYS A 14 10.20 14.23 -13.62
C CYS A 14 10.47 15.57 -14.29
N ALA A 15 9.44 16.39 -14.45
CA ALA A 15 9.63 17.81 -14.69
C ALA A 15 10.17 18.48 -13.43
N GLN A 16 11.20 19.30 -13.59
CA GLN A 16 11.86 19.98 -12.48
C GLN A 16 10.97 21.04 -11.85
N GLN A 17 10.67 20.91 -10.57
CA GLN A 17 10.33 22.03 -9.71
C GLN A 17 11.24 22.07 -8.49
N ARG A 18 11.70 23.27 -8.13
CA ARG A 18 12.45 23.49 -6.90
C ARG A 18 11.52 23.26 -5.72
N ALA A 19 11.74 22.18 -4.99
CA ALA A 19 11.11 21.97 -3.69
C ALA A 19 11.68 23.01 -2.70
N SER A 20 10.80 23.75 -2.03
CA SER A 20 11.21 24.48 -0.82
C SER A 20 11.41 23.46 0.29
N ASN A 21 12.53 23.53 0.98
CA ASN A 21 12.94 22.57 2.01
C ASN A 21 12.27 22.77 3.38
N ASP A 22 11.15 23.48 3.45
CA ASP A 22 10.45 23.65 4.72
C ASP A 22 9.45 22.52 4.92
N PRO A 23 9.55 21.77 6.02
CA PRO A 23 8.61 20.70 6.31
C PRO A 23 7.26 21.31 6.69
N VAL A 24 6.32 21.26 5.76
CA VAL A 24 4.93 21.62 6.04
C VAL A 24 4.34 20.55 6.95
N ALA A 25 3.86 20.98 8.11
CA ALA A 25 3.07 20.11 8.99
C ALA A 25 1.81 19.62 8.22
N LEU A 26 1.37 18.39 8.50
CA LEU A 26 0.18 17.76 7.92
C LEU A 26 -1.14 18.50 8.30
N GLN A 27 -1.20 19.77 8.03
CA GLN A 27 -2.45 20.52 7.92
C GLN A 27 -2.32 21.44 6.72
N PRO A 28 -3.08 21.23 5.65
CA PRO A 28 -3.17 22.20 4.60
C PRO A 28 -3.92 23.42 5.15
N GLU A 29 -3.22 24.48 5.50
CA GLU A 29 -3.85 25.78 5.65
C GLU A 29 -4.46 26.16 4.31
N GLY A 30 -5.79 26.18 4.25
CA GLY A 30 -6.56 26.59 3.07
C GLY A 30 -7.35 25.48 2.37
N ALA A 31 -7.21 24.20 2.71
CA ALA A 31 -8.16 23.18 2.29
C ALA A 31 -9.49 23.45 3.02
N ARG A 32 -10.60 23.52 2.28
CA ARG A 32 -11.93 23.39 2.89
C ARG A 32 -11.86 22.10 3.72
N THR A 33 -12.03 22.22 5.03
CA THR A 33 -12.03 21.10 5.95
C THR A 33 -12.98 20.04 5.40
N ALA A 34 -12.46 18.88 5.06
CA ALA A 34 -13.30 17.72 4.87
C ALA A 34 -14.15 17.63 6.14
N GLN A 35 -15.46 17.68 5.99
CA GLN A 35 -16.34 17.48 7.14
C GLN A 35 -16.33 15.96 7.37
N GLY A 36 -15.51 15.53 8.33
CA GLY A 36 -15.59 14.18 8.87
C GLY A 36 -16.97 13.91 9.45
N LEU A 37 -17.25 12.70 9.83
CA LEU A 37 -18.45 12.36 10.54
C LEU A 37 -18.51 13.18 11.83
N PRO A 38 -19.70 13.63 12.28
CA PRO A 38 -19.87 14.19 13.62
C PRO A 38 -19.28 13.23 14.67
N ALA A 39 -18.66 13.75 15.70
CA ALA A 39 -17.96 12.94 16.70
C ALA A 39 -18.85 11.90 17.38
N ASP A 40 -20.15 12.18 17.49
CA ASP A 40 -21.17 11.26 18.02
C ASP A 40 -21.64 10.18 17.03
N GLN A 41 -21.18 10.23 15.79
CA GLN A 41 -21.44 9.26 14.74
C GLN A 41 -20.21 8.44 14.34
N LEU A 42 -19.04 8.77 14.92
CA LEU A 42 -17.84 7.97 14.69
C LEU A 42 -17.98 6.61 15.39
N PRO A 43 -17.53 5.52 14.73
CA PRO A 43 -17.36 4.26 15.44
C PRO A 43 -16.38 4.42 16.61
N GLU A 44 -16.59 3.62 17.65
CA GLU A 44 -15.60 3.54 18.73
C GLU A 44 -14.26 3.01 18.21
N PRO A 45 -13.14 3.50 18.75
CA PRO A 45 -11.83 2.93 18.44
C PRO A 45 -11.78 1.43 18.75
N ILE A 46 -11.05 0.69 17.92
CA ILE A 46 -10.87 -0.75 18.12
C ILE A 46 -9.80 -0.96 19.20
N ASP A 47 -10.22 -1.42 20.37
CA ASP A 47 -9.30 -1.66 21.50
C ASP A 47 -8.50 -2.96 21.29
N LEU A 48 -7.19 -2.80 21.11
CA LEU A 48 -6.21 -3.86 20.98
C LEU A 48 -5.12 -3.79 22.07
N SER A 49 -5.46 -3.25 23.24
CA SER A 49 -4.54 -3.10 24.37
C SER A 49 -4.06 -4.45 24.95
N ASP A 50 -4.95 -5.47 24.96
CA ASP A 50 -4.55 -6.81 25.35
C ASP A 50 -3.91 -7.56 24.15
N PRO A 51 -2.64 -8.03 24.28
CA PRO A 51 -1.93 -8.70 23.20
C PRO A 51 -2.57 -10.03 22.75
N ASN A 52 -3.53 -10.56 23.50
CA ASN A 52 -4.27 -11.74 23.11
C ASN A 52 -5.61 -11.41 22.44
N THR A 53 -5.95 -10.14 22.30
CA THR A 53 -7.20 -9.71 21.68
C THR A 53 -7.19 -9.94 20.18
N VAL A 54 -8.30 -10.49 19.69
CA VAL A 54 -8.70 -10.49 18.28
C VAL A 54 -10.04 -9.77 18.18
N ALA A 55 -10.02 -8.53 17.75
CA ALA A 55 -11.23 -7.77 17.52
C ALA A 55 -11.95 -8.26 16.26
N ARG A 56 -13.30 -8.20 16.26
CA ARG A 56 -14.16 -8.63 15.17
C ARG A 56 -15.16 -7.52 14.84
N THR A 57 -15.17 -7.07 13.60
CA THR A 57 -16.09 -6.02 13.15
C THR A 57 -16.83 -6.45 11.89
N LEU A 58 -18.16 -6.36 11.90
CA LEU A 58 -19.00 -6.63 10.73
C LEU A 58 -19.03 -5.41 9.82
N ILE A 59 -18.73 -5.62 8.55
CA ILE A 59 -18.70 -4.57 7.52
C ILE A 59 -19.62 -4.98 6.37
N THR A 60 -20.44 -4.04 5.93
CA THR A 60 -21.33 -4.20 4.76
C THR A 60 -20.74 -3.47 3.56
N PRO A 61 -20.68 -4.07 2.38
CA PRO A 61 -20.16 -3.41 1.20
C PRO A 61 -21.15 -2.42 0.58
N THR A 62 -20.60 -1.50 -0.21
CA THR A 62 -21.34 -0.75 -1.22
C THR A 62 -21.01 -1.33 -2.59
N ILE A 63 -22.03 -1.59 -3.41
CA ILE A 63 -21.89 -2.21 -4.73
C ILE A 63 -22.03 -1.13 -5.79
N ILE A 64 -21.01 -0.93 -6.60
CA ILE A 64 -20.93 0.15 -7.59
C ILE A 64 -20.56 -0.41 -8.96
N ASP A 65 -21.26 0.05 -9.98
CA ASP A 65 -20.93 -0.20 -11.39
C ASP A 65 -20.15 0.99 -11.96
N THR A 66 -18.86 0.82 -12.20
CA THR A 66 -18.01 1.90 -12.73
C THR A 66 -18.42 2.36 -14.12
N ASN A 67 -19.10 1.54 -14.91
CA ASN A 67 -19.66 1.96 -16.20
C ASN A 67 -20.74 3.03 -16.06
N LYS A 68 -21.35 3.15 -14.89
CA LYS A 68 -22.38 4.18 -14.58
C LYS A 68 -21.78 5.44 -13.98
N LEU A 69 -20.49 5.40 -13.61
CA LEU A 69 -19.79 6.57 -13.11
C LEU A 69 -19.33 7.41 -14.30
N ALA A 70 -19.56 8.71 -14.25
CA ALA A 70 -18.93 9.61 -15.20
C ALA A 70 -17.42 9.49 -15.07
N VAL A 71 -16.67 9.48 -16.17
CA VAL A 71 -15.22 9.66 -16.16
C VAL A 71 -14.96 11.00 -15.49
N ARG A 72 -14.51 10.97 -14.25
CA ARG A 72 -14.53 12.15 -13.39
C ARG A 72 -13.36 13.06 -13.65
N GLN A 73 -12.27 12.55 -14.25
CA GLN A 73 -11.13 13.38 -14.60
C GLN A 73 -10.19 12.69 -15.58
N GLN A 74 -9.69 13.43 -16.55
CA GLN A 74 -8.55 13.00 -17.35
C GLN A 74 -7.27 13.33 -16.57
N LEU A 75 -6.62 12.30 -16.01
CA LEU A 75 -5.38 12.43 -15.23
C LEU A 75 -4.13 12.34 -16.11
N THR A 76 -4.28 12.57 -17.41
CA THR A 76 -3.20 12.55 -18.41
C THR A 76 -2.76 13.97 -18.73
N GLY A 77 -1.46 14.19 -18.71
CA GLY A 77 -0.82 15.46 -19.00
C GLY A 77 0.07 15.94 -17.85
N PRO A 78 0.99 16.87 -18.10
CA PRO A 78 1.86 17.38 -17.04
C PRO A 78 1.01 18.11 -15.97
N TYR A 79 1.29 17.79 -14.71
CA TYR A 79 0.72 18.51 -13.59
C TYR A 79 1.48 19.84 -13.42
N GLU A 80 0.78 20.96 -13.51
CA GLU A 80 1.36 22.31 -13.41
C GLU A 80 1.13 22.97 -12.04
N GLY A 81 0.52 22.26 -11.08
CA GLY A 81 0.21 22.77 -9.75
C GLY A 81 1.34 22.57 -8.73
N GLU A 82 1.08 23.00 -7.50
CA GLU A 82 1.97 22.78 -6.37
C GLU A 82 1.85 21.33 -5.88
N VAL A 83 3.00 20.66 -5.71
CA VAL A 83 3.03 19.27 -5.20
C VAL A 83 3.00 19.29 -3.67
N ARG A 84 2.02 18.62 -3.09
CA ARG A 84 1.90 18.43 -1.65
C ARG A 84 2.73 17.22 -1.22
N MET A 85 3.67 17.44 -0.30
CA MET A 85 4.52 16.37 0.22
C MET A 85 3.89 15.68 1.42
N ILE A 86 3.67 14.37 1.31
CA ILE A 86 3.30 13.54 2.45
C ILE A 86 4.55 13.35 3.31
N LYS A 87 4.43 13.65 4.60
CA LYS A 87 5.53 13.47 5.54
C LYS A 87 5.62 11.99 5.92
N HIS A 88 6.68 11.31 5.49
CA HIS A 88 6.96 9.97 5.96
C HIS A 88 7.40 9.99 7.42
N VAL A 89 6.62 9.33 8.25
CA VAL A 89 6.98 9.13 9.66
C VAL A 89 7.65 7.76 9.78
N LEU A 90 8.91 7.76 10.22
CA LEU A 90 9.64 6.53 10.49
C LEU A 90 9.39 6.08 11.93
N PRO A 91 9.07 4.80 12.16
CA PRO A 91 9.01 4.26 13.51
C PRO A 91 10.35 4.47 14.21
N LYS A 92 10.35 5.13 15.38
CA LYS A 92 11.60 5.41 16.12
C LYS A 92 12.32 4.14 16.61
N HIS A 93 11.66 3.00 16.60
CA HIS A 93 12.18 1.73 17.12
C HIS A 93 12.79 0.81 16.06
N GLY A 94 12.79 1.18 14.78
CA GLY A 94 13.40 0.38 13.71
C GLY A 94 14.83 0.74 13.34
N ARG A 95 15.45 1.73 13.99
CA ARG A 95 16.85 2.05 13.74
C ARG A 95 17.74 1.17 14.60
N ASP A 96 18.35 0.18 13.98
CA ASP A 96 19.52 -0.46 14.55
C ASP A 96 20.66 0.56 14.68
N LYS A 97 20.88 1.03 15.92
CA LYS A 97 21.97 1.98 16.22
C LYS A 97 23.35 1.36 16.09
N SER A 98 23.45 0.05 15.84
CA SER A 98 24.70 -0.70 15.73
C SER A 98 25.28 -0.78 14.31
N MET A 99 24.62 -0.18 13.32
CA MET A 99 25.14 -0.19 11.93
C MET A 99 26.39 0.66 11.83
N PRO A 100 27.55 0.07 11.50
CA PRO A 100 28.75 0.86 11.23
C PRO A 100 28.50 1.78 10.03
N ALA A 101 28.90 3.04 10.19
CA ALA A 101 28.92 3.96 9.08
C ALA A 101 29.86 3.41 7.99
N ASN A 102 29.28 3.09 6.84
CA ASN A 102 29.98 2.84 5.60
C ASN A 102 30.97 1.65 5.56
N PRO A 103 30.54 0.43 5.20
CA PRO A 103 31.50 -0.56 4.72
C PRO A 103 31.97 -0.15 3.31
N ASP A 104 33.25 -0.29 3.08
CA ASP A 104 33.93 -0.12 1.80
C ASP A 104 33.19 -0.84 0.65
N THR A 105 32.48 -0.11 -0.19
CA THR A 105 31.70 -0.61 -1.33
C THR A 105 32.58 -0.99 -2.53
N SER A 106 33.90 -0.96 -2.41
CA SER A 106 34.81 -1.13 -3.54
C SER A 106 34.94 -2.55 -4.08
N ARG A 107 34.37 -3.58 -3.43
CA ARG A 107 34.46 -4.97 -3.93
C ARG A 107 33.27 -5.83 -3.48
N MET A 108 32.15 -5.71 -4.15
CA MET A 108 31.25 -6.85 -4.24
C MET A 108 31.56 -7.60 -5.55
N PRO A 109 31.94 -8.89 -5.51
CA PRO A 109 31.85 -9.71 -6.69
C PRO A 109 30.37 -9.79 -7.03
N ILE A 110 29.95 -9.15 -8.10
CA ILE A 110 28.70 -9.51 -8.78
C ILE A 110 28.94 -10.96 -9.15
N GLY A 111 28.31 -11.87 -8.40
CA GLY A 111 28.33 -13.29 -8.70
C GLY A 111 27.93 -13.43 -10.17
N GLY A 112 28.84 -13.96 -10.97
CA GLY A 112 28.73 -13.94 -12.41
C GLY A 112 27.46 -14.66 -12.87
N LEU A 113 26.44 -13.88 -13.17
CA LEU A 113 25.46 -14.30 -14.15
C LEU A 113 26.21 -14.34 -15.48
N SER A 114 26.37 -15.56 -15.99
CA SER A 114 27.00 -15.80 -17.29
C SER A 114 26.42 -14.83 -18.32
N PRO A 115 27.25 -14.16 -19.16
CA PRO A 115 26.77 -13.14 -20.11
C PRO A 115 25.82 -13.67 -21.19
N THR A 116 25.54 -14.97 -21.20
CA THR A 116 24.83 -15.64 -22.29
C THR A 116 23.30 -15.71 -22.13
N SER A 117 22.70 -15.14 -21.13
CA SER A 117 21.24 -15.07 -21.01
C SER A 117 20.72 -13.68 -20.62
N ARG A 118 21.23 -12.65 -21.27
CA ARG A 118 20.42 -11.44 -21.40
C ARG A 118 19.27 -11.77 -22.35
N VAL A 119 18.20 -12.30 -21.83
CA VAL A 119 16.90 -12.09 -22.47
C VAL A 119 16.70 -10.58 -22.35
N GLN A 120 17.11 -9.86 -23.39
CA GLN A 120 16.67 -8.51 -23.59
C GLN A 120 15.16 -8.65 -23.83
N ALA A 121 14.37 -8.56 -22.77
CA ALA A 121 12.94 -8.35 -22.93
C ALA A 121 12.84 -7.03 -23.71
N GLY A 122 12.66 -7.14 -25.00
CA GLY A 122 12.35 -5.98 -25.82
C GLY A 122 11.04 -5.44 -25.26
N VAL A 123 11.07 -4.25 -24.68
CA VAL A 123 9.85 -3.49 -24.41
C VAL A 123 9.31 -3.13 -25.80
N ASN A 124 8.42 -3.99 -26.30
CA ASN A 124 7.90 -3.81 -27.66
C ASN A 124 6.86 -2.69 -27.72
N THR A 125 6.21 -2.38 -26.60
CA THR A 125 5.24 -1.29 -26.48
C THR A 125 5.25 -0.75 -25.04
N GLY A 126 5.19 0.57 -24.92
CA GLY A 126 4.96 1.27 -23.66
C GLY A 126 3.99 2.40 -23.91
N PHE A 127 3.33 2.87 -22.89
CA PHE A 127 2.42 4.01 -22.95
C PHE A 127 2.55 4.86 -21.69
N GLU A 128 2.23 6.14 -21.82
CA GLU A 128 2.12 7.04 -20.68
C GLU A 128 0.84 6.73 -19.93
N ALA A 129 0.97 6.51 -18.62
CA ALA A 129 -0.14 6.17 -17.74
C ALA A 129 -0.55 7.40 -16.88
N ILE A 130 -0.88 7.24 -15.60
CA ILE A 130 -1.21 8.38 -14.73
C ILE A 130 0.00 9.30 -14.62
N SER A 131 -0.20 10.57 -14.99
CA SER A 131 0.79 11.61 -14.79
C SER A 131 0.94 11.95 -13.31
N GLN A 132 1.89 12.82 -13.00
CA GLN A 132 2.06 13.34 -11.64
C GLN A 132 0.74 13.95 -11.13
N THR A 133 0.35 13.55 -9.91
CA THR A 133 -0.74 14.19 -9.18
C THR A 133 -0.21 15.33 -8.30
N GLU A 134 -1.10 15.98 -7.56
CA GLU A 134 -0.70 17.01 -6.58
C GLU A 134 0.06 16.46 -5.35
N TRP A 135 0.26 15.15 -5.27
CA TRP A 135 0.86 14.49 -4.11
C TRP A 135 2.26 13.96 -4.37
N GLY A 136 3.12 14.10 -3.38
CA GLY A 136 4.45 13.49 -3.31
C GLY A 136 4.63 12.76 -1.97
N PRO A 137 5.18 11.54 -1.96
CA PRO A 137 5.62 10.77 -3.12
C PRO A 137 4.45 10.19 -3.93
N PRO A 138 4.68 9.71 -5.16
CA PRO A 138 3.61 9.20 -6.02
C PRO A 138 3.13 7.79 -5.64
N ASP A 139 3.92 7.00 -4.93
CA ASP A 139 3.67 5.63 -4.47
C ASP A 139 2.93 4.74 -5.49
N PRO A 140 3.47 4.58 -6.72
CA PRO A 140 2.77 3.89 -7.78
C PRO A 140 2.69 2.39 -7.51
N THR A 141 1.52 1.82 -7.76
CA THR A 141 1.34 0.37 -7.86
C THR A 141 0.48 0.02 -9.06
N LEU A 142 0.67 -1.17 -9.61
CA LEU A 142 -0.16 -1.61 -10.71
C LEU A 142 -0.52 -3.10 -10.59
N ALA A 143 -1.72 -3.43 -11.04
CA ALA A 143 -2.26 -4.77 -11.14
C ALA A 143 -2.48 -5.13 -12.61
N VAL A 144 -2.02 -6.30 -13.03
CA VAL A 144 -2.09 -6.75 -14.42
C VAL A 144 -2.96 -8.00 -14.52
N GLY A 145 -4.17 -7.84 -15.01
CA GLY A 145 -5.09 -8.94 -15.34
C GLY A 145 -4.89 -9.46 -16.77
N PRO A 146 -5.75 -10.35 -17.25
CA PRO A 146 -5.63 -10.93 -18.61
C PRO A 146 -5.70 -9.88 -19.71
N ASN A 147 -6.64 -8.94 -19.65
CA ASN A 147 -6.92 -7.96 -20.69
C ASN A 147 -6.71 -6.51 -20.25
N HIS A 148 -6.68 -6.26 -18.95
CA HIS A 148 -6.66 -4.91 -18.38
C HIS A 148 -5.49 -4.71 -17.41
N ILE A 149 -5.19 -3.45 -17.17
CA ILE A 149 -4.24 -2.96 -16.17
C ILE A 149 -5.00 -1.97 -15.29
N VAL A 150 -4.87 -2.12 -13.99
CA VAL A 150 -5.29 -1.13 -12.99
C VAL A 150 -4.04 -0.51 -12.42
N GLU A 151 -3.92 0.80 -12.51
CA GLU A 151 -2.83 1.56 -11.90
C GLU A 151 -3.37 2.46 -10.80
N THR A 152 -2.64 2.55 -9.71
CA THR A 152 -2.89 3.53 -8.67
C THR A 152 -1.62 4.30 -8.35
N VAL A 153 -1.81 5.58 -8.08
CA VAL A 153 -0.79 6.44 -7.50
C VAL A 153 -1.40 7.19 -6.33
N ASN A 154 -0.59 7.87 -5.54
CA ASN A 154 -1.13 8.73 -4.49
C ASN A 154 -2.16 9.68 -5.05
N ALA A 155 -3.36 9.47 -4.50
CA ALA A 155 -4.65 10.08 -4.70
C ALA A 155 -5.34 9.78 -6.05
N ALA A 156 -4.86 8.85 -6.89
CA ALA A 156 -5.52 8.58 -8.18
C ALA A 156 -5.50 7.11 -8.58
N ILE A 157 -6.47 6.73 -9.44
CA ILE A 157 -6.62 5.39 -10.02
C ILE A 157 -7.00 5.51 -11.50
N ALA A 158 -6.50 4.60 -12.34
CA ALA A 158 -6.91 4.48 -13.74
C ALA A 158 -6.91 3.03 -14.21
N PHE A 159 -7.77 2.76 -15.20
CA PHE A 159 -7.87 1.46 -15.86
C PHE A 159 -7.49 1.61 -17.33
N TYR A 160 -6.72 0.67 -17.83
CA TYR A 160 -6.23 0.64 -19.21
C TYR A 160 -6.44 -0.75 -19.81
N ASP A 161 -6.57 -0.79 -21.14
CA ASP A 161 -6.35 -2.03 -21.89
C ASP A 161 -4.82 -2.29 -22.05
N LYS A 162 -4.46 -3.43 -22.67
CA LYS A 162 -3.04 -3.77 -22.91
C LYS A 162 -2.37 -2.92 -23.98
N ASN A 163 -3.12 -2.09 -24.70
CA ASN A 163 -2.59 -1.15 -25.68
C ASN A 163 -2.41 0.26 -25.11
N GLY A 164 -2.81 0.47 -23.84
CA GLY A 164 -2.71 1.76 -23.18
C GLY A 164 -3.94 2.66 -23.37
N ASN A 165 -5.02 2.15 -23.94
CA ASN A 165 -6.25 2.91 -24.00
C ASN A 165 -6.88 2.97 -22.61
N GLN A 166 -7.02 4.20 -22.07
CA GLN A 166 -7.65 4.43 -20.79
C GLN A 166 -9.17 4.31 -20.90
N SER A 167 -9.77 3.46 -20.08
CA SER A 167 -11.21 3.27 -20.00
C SER A 167 -11.85 3.98 -18.81
N TYR A 168 -11.10 4.17 -17.74
CA TYR A 168 -11.55 4.83 -16.52
C TYR A 168 -10.39 5.58 -15.87
N SER A 169 -10.69 6.72 -15.24
CA SER A 169 -9.78 7.38 -14.29
C SER A 169 -10.54 8.25 -13.30
N SER A 170 -10.03 8.34 -12.09
CA SER A 170 -10.61 9.13 -11.02
C SER A 170 -9.57 9.42 -9.94
N HIS A 171 -9.82 10.44 -9.12
CA HIS A 171 -9.18 10.48 -7.81
C HIS A 171 -9.61 9.26 -6.98
N LEU A 172 -8.81 8.87 -5.99
CA LEU A 172 -9.24 7.88 -4.98
C LEU A 172 -10.27 8.48 -4.04
N GLY A 173 -10.05 9.70 -3.60
CA GLY A 173 -10.87 10.56 -2.79
C GLY A 173 -9.97 11.67 -2.24
N THR A 174 -10.30 12.93 -2.52
CA THR A 174 -9.58 14.10 -2.03
C THR A 174 -10.57 15.22 -1.71
N PRO A 175 -10.23 16.16 -0.83
CA PRO A 175 -11.11 17.28 -0.53
C PRO A 175 -11.54 18.01 -1.83
N GLY A 176 -12.85 18.06 -2.07
CA GLY A 176 -13.43 18.72 -3.24
C GLY A 176 -13.36 17.94 -4.57
N ASN A 177 -12.78 16.75 -4.57
CA ASN A 177 -12.71 15.85 -5.73
C ASN A 177 -13.18 14.46 -5.34
N PRO A 178 -14.50 14.21 -5.35
CA PRO A 178 -15.04 12.88 -5.11
C PRO A 178 -14.40 11.86 -6.05
N GLY A 179 -14.06 10.70 -5.52
CA GLY A 179 -13.25 9.74 -6.21
C GLY A 179 -13.79 8.32 -6.20
N PHE A 180 -12.90 7.38 -6.51
CA PHE A 180 -13.21 5.97 -6.60
C PHE A 180 -13.84 5.39 -5.32
N PHE A 181 -13.46 5.89 -4.14
CA PHE A 181 -14.04 5.47 -2.85
C PHE A 181 -15.11 6.42 -2.31
N GLU A 182 -15.65 7.35 -3.13
CA GLU A 182 -16.69 8.29 -2.70
C GLU A 182 -17.93 7.59 -2.14
N GLU A 183 -18.37 6.52 -2.80
CA GLU A 183 -19.62 5.85 -2.47
C GLU A 183 -19.59 5.14 -1.11
N VAL A 184 -18.40 4.87 -0.59
CA VAL A 184 -18.22 4.38 0.79
C VAL A 184 -17.95 5.49 1.80
N GLY A 185 -18.00 6.75 1.36
CA GLY A 185 -17.89 7.91 2.23
C GLY A 185 -16.50 8.57 2.24
N ALA A 186 -15.57 8.16 1.37
CA ALA A 186 -14.23 8.75 1.25
C ALA A 186 -14.18 10.00 0.35
N SER A 187 -15.31 10.66 0.13
CA SER A 187 -15.46 11.69 -0.92
C SER A 187 -14.78 13.02 -0.64
N SER A 188 -14.50 13.34 0.60
CA SER A 188 -13.95 14.63 1.00
C SER A 188 -12.67 14.53 1.80
N ASN A 189 -12.12 13.32 1.90
CA ASN A 189 -11.01 13.02 2.77
C ASN A 189 -9.73 12.78 2.00
N PHE A 190 -8.63 12.80 2.70
CA PHE A 190 -7.34 12.45 2.13
C PHE A 190 -7.23 10.92 2.06
N VAL A 191 -7.23 10.38 0.82
CA VAL A 191 -7.07 8.95 0.52
C VAL A 191 -5.71 8.75 -0.13
N PHE A 192 -4.85 7.96 0.49
CA PHE A 192 -3.42 7.89 0.19
C PHE A 192 -2.85 6.48 0.32
N ASP A 193 -1.58 6.30 0.02
CA ASP A 193 -0.83 5.05 0.06
C ASP A 193 -1.59 3.87 -0.58
N PRO A 194 -2.07 4.01 -1.83
CA PRO A 194 -2.83 2.94 -2.44
C PRO A 194 -1.96 1.73 -2.74
N LYS A 195 -2.58 0.56 -2.71
CA LYS A 195 -2.00 -0.70 -3.18
C LYS A 195 -3.01 -1.41 -4.06
N CYS A 196 -2.55 -2.06 -5.13
CA CYS A 196 -3.41 -2.91 -5.93
C CYS A 196 -2.69 -4.17 -6.40
N PHE A 197 -3.46 -5.21 -6.67
CA PHE A 197 -3.00 -6.44 -7.31
C PHE A 197 -4.13 -7.11 -8.08
N TYR A 198 -3.76 -8.05 -8.95
CA TYR A 198 -4.68 -8.97 -9.58
C TYR A 198 -4.56 -10.33 -8.90
N ASP A 199 -5.63 -10.75 -8.24
CA ASP A 199 -5.73 -12.10 -7.69
C ASP A 199 -6.03 -13.08 -8.82
N HIS A 200 -4.98 -13.72 -9.31
CA HIS A 200 -5.04 -14.64 -10.44
C HIS A 200 -5.82 -15.94 -10.14
N LYS A 201 -6.00 -16.29 -8.87
CA LYS A 201 -6.75 -17.49 -8.45
C LYS A 201 -8.26 -17.28 -8.57
N THR A 202 -8.72 -16.08 -8.25
CA THR A 202 -10.14 -15.72 -8.31
C THR A 202 -10.50 -14.89 -9.53
N GLY A 203 -9.51 -14.38 -10.26
CA GLY A 203 -9.73 -13.56 -11.45
C GLY A 203 -10.23 -12.15 -11.13
N ARG A 204 -9.75 -11.53 -10.04
CA ARG A 204 -10.24 -10.24 -9.53
C ARG A 204 -9.15 -9.20 -9.44
N PHE A 205 -9.48 -7.96 -9.76
CA PHE A 205 -8.69 -6.82 -9.35
C PHE A 205 -9.05 -6.44 -7.91
N VAL A 206 -8.04 -6.13 -7.11
CA VAL A 206 -8.23 -5.70 -5.73
C VAL A 206 -7.42 -4.43 -5.52
N VAL A 207 -8.07 -3.43 -4.94
CA VAL A 207 -7.49 -2.10 -4.65
C VAL A 207 -7.76 -1.79 -3.19
N MET A 208 -6.76 -1.29 -2.48
CA MET A 208 -6.94 -0.72 -1.15
C MET A 208 -6.29 0.66 -1.09
N ALA A 209 -6.74 1.49 -0.17
CA ALA A 209 -6.08 2.73 0.18
C ALA A 209 -6.30 3.05 1.67
N LEU A 210 -5.45 3.87 2.23
CA LEU A 210 -5.63 4.45 3.55
C LEU A 210 -6.35 5.79 3.43
N GLU A 211 -7.07 6.15 4.49
CA GLU A 211 -7.72 7.44 4.58
C GLU A 211 -7.54 8.02 5.98
N GLN A 212 -7.23 9.29 6.06
CA GLN A 212 -7.18 10.05 7.31
C GLN A 212 -8.05 11.30 7.21
N VAL A 213 -8.92 11.52 8.22
CA VAL A 213 -9.75 12.71 8.30
C VAL A 213 -9.37 13.50 9.54
N GLY A 214 -8.68 14.60 9.34
CA GLY A 214 -8.19 15.44 10.43
C GLY A 214 -7.35 14.63 11.43
N SER A 215 -7.62 14.85 12.71
CA SER A 215 -6.95 14.15 13.82
C SER A 215 -7.88 13.20 14.58
N THR A 216 -8.99 12.80 13.97
CA THR A 216 -10.04 12.02 14.64
C THR A 216 -10.37 10.70 13.95
N GLU A 217 -10.08 10.57 12.66
CA GLU A 217 -10.47 9.39 11.88
C GLU A 217 -9.29 8.81 11.12
N SER A 218 -9.27 7.49 11.06
CA SER A 218 -8.42 6.67 10.20
C SER A 218 -9.26 5.56 9.62
N TRP A 219 -9.14 5.31 8.31
CA TRP A 219 -9.90 4.29 7.60
C TRP A 219 -8.99 3.47 6.70
N ILE A 220 -9.41 2.25 6.43
CA ILE A 220 -8.88 1.41 5.36
C ILE A 220 -10.02 1.13 4.41
N ASP A 221 -9.89 1.60 3.18
CA ASP A 221 -10.82 1.36 2.09
C ASP A 221 -10.30 0.23 1.21
N ILE A 222 -11.15 -0.74 0.89
CA ILE A 222 -10.80 -1.86 0.01
C ILE A 222 -11.92 -2.09 -1.00
N ALA A 223 -11.55 -2.36 -2.24
CA ALA A 223 -12.47 -2.67 -3.32
C ALA A 223 -12.02 -3.90 -4.09
N ILE A 224 -12.97 -4.73 -4.50
CA ILE A 224 -12.74 -5.92 -5.31
C ILE A 224 -13.68 -5.90 -6.52
N SER A 225 -13.15 -6.15 -7.73
CA SER A 225 -13.98 -6.25 -8.94
C SER A 225 -14.78 -7.55 -8.96
N ASP A 226 -15.93 -7.55 -9.62
CA ASP A 226 -16.79 -8.75 -9.73
C ASP A 226 -16.28 -9.79 -10.74
N ASP A 227 -15.35 -9.39 -11.61
CA ASP A 227 -14.67 -10.28 -12.54
C ASP A 227 -13.28 -9.75 -12.95
N SER A 228 -12.72 -10.23 -14.05
CA SER A 228 -11.40 -9.84 -14.58
C SER A 228 -11.41 -8.57 -15.42
N ASP A 229 -12.57 -7.91 -15.58
CA ASP A 229 -12.71 -6.60 -16.20
C ASP A 229 -12.94 -5.53 -15.12
N PRO A 230 -12.04 -4.56 -14.94
CA PRO A 230 -12.21 -3.51 -13.95
C PRO A 230 -13.31 -2.49 -14.31
N ASN A 231 -13.83 -2.52 -15.56
CA ASN A 231 -14.90 -1.64 -16.04
C ASN A 231 -16.29 -2.22 -15.75
N GLY A 232 -16.52 -2.70 -14.55
CA GLY A 232 -17.76 -3.34 -14.15
C GLY A 232 -18.14 -3.01 -12.73
N ILE A 233 -18.65 -4.03 -12.06
CA ILE A 233 -19.06 -3.91 -10.66
C ILE A 233 -17.85 -4.01 -9.75
N TRP A 234 -17.86 -3.17 -8.73
CA TRP A 234 -16.92 -3.22 -7.61
C TRP A 234 -17.67 -3.35 -6.30
N TYR A 235 -17.22 -4.25 -5.45
CA TYR A 235 -17.62 -4.41 -4.07
C TYR A 235 -16.66 -3.63 -3.20
N LYS A 236 -17.13 -2.52 -2.60
CA LYS A 236 -16.30 -1.58 -1.83
C LYS A 236 -16.64 -1.66 -0.36
N TYR A 237 -15.62 -1.78 0.47
CA TYR A 237 -15.72 -1.88 1.91
C TYR A 237 -14.90 -0.76 2.54
N ARG A 238 -15.45 -0.06 3.52
CA ARG A 238 -14.77 0.96 4.31
C ARG A 238 -14.72 0.50 5.75
N THR A 239 -13.53 0.48 6.35
CA THR A 239 -13.32 -0.05 7.68
C THR A 239 -12.68 0.99 8.58
N PHE A 240 -13.35 1.31 9.69
CA PHE A 240 -12.78 2.21 10.69
C PHE A 240 -11.49 1.62 11.24
N SER A 241 -10.46 2.44 11.35
CA SER A 241 -9.09 2.00 11.62
C SER A 241 -8.38 2.88 12.64
N VAL A 242 -9.15 3.55 13.50
CA VAL A 242 -8.59 4.10 14.74
C VAL A 242 -8.42 2.95 15.71
N ILE A 243 -7.18 2.70 16.10
CA ILE A 243 -6.80 1.58 16.97
C ILE A 243 -6.44 2.17 18.34
N GLU A 244 -7.08 1.68 19.39
CA GLU A 244 -6.70 2.01 20.76
C GLU A 244 -5.68 0.99 21.28
N VAL A 245 -4.57 1.50 21.82
CA VAL A 245 -3.56 0.70 22.52
C VAL A 245 -3.20 1.42 23.81
N ASN A 246 -3.45 0.78 24.94
CA ASN A 246 -3.15 1.31 26.28
C ASN A 246 -3.69 2.73 26.52
N GLY A 247 -4.94 2.99 26.12
CA GLY A 247 -5.64 4.27 26.33
C GLY A 247 -5.20 5.40 25.40
N SER A 248 -4.49 5.08 24.33
CA SER A 248 -4.11 6.03 23.28
C SER A 248 -4.61 5.58 21.93
N ASN A 249 -5.06 6.51 21.09
CA ASN A 249 -5.58 6.25 19.75
C ASN A 249 -4.50 6.43 18.70
N TYR A 250 -4.46 5.50 17.74
CA TYR A 250 -3.48 5.45 16.66
C TYR A 250 -4.17 5.38 15.30
N TRP A 251 -3.56 5.98 14.31
CA TRP A 251 -3.94 5.89 12.89
C TRP A 251 -2.95 4.99 12.13
N VAL A 252 -3.38 4.51 10.97
CA VAL A 252 -2.65 3.54 10.15
C VAL A 252 -1.90 4.26 9.03
N ASP A 253 -0.64 3.90 8.82
CA ASP A 253 0.23 4.43 7.76
C ASP A 253 1.13 3.35 7.17
N TYR A 254 1.64 3.57 5.97
CA TYR A 254 2.55 2.68 5.26
C TYR A 254 2.04 1.22 5.17
N PRO A 255 1.02 0.96 4.36
CA PRO A 255 0.37 -0.34 4.33
C PRO A 255 1.19 -1.41 3.61
N GLY A 256 1.16 -2.64 4.14
CA GLY A 256 1.41 -3.84 3.39
C GLY A 256 0.10 -4.47 2.95
N PHE A 257 0.00 -4.96 1.72
CA PHE A 257 -1.22 -5.55 1.19
C PHE A 257 -0.93 -6.79 0.35
N GLY A 258 -1.56 -7.90 0.68
CA GLY A 258 -1.39 -9.17 0.00
C GLY A 258 -2.52 -10.14 0.29
N PHE A 259 -2.37 -11.37 -0.17
CA PHE A 259 -3.43 -12.37 -0.12
C PHE A 259 -2.91 -13.81 -0.15
N ASP A 260 -3.73 -14.72 0.35
CA ASP A 260 -3.66 -16.15 0.09
C ASP A 260 -5.00 -16.68 -0.47
N ASP A 261 -5.23 -17.98 -0.37
CA ASP A 261 -6.48 -18.59 -0.85
C ASP A 261 -7.69 -18.21 0.00
N ASN A 262 -7.50 -17.86 1.26
CA ASN A 262 -8.55 -17.70 2.25
C ASN A 262 -8.90 -16.23 2.52
N ALA A 263 -7.91 -15.34 2.48
CA ALA A 263 -8.08 -13.98 2.96
C ALA A 263 -7.25 -12.95 2.18
N PHE A 264 -7.67 -11.69 2.26
CA PHE A 264 -6.83 -10.54 2.02
C PHE A 264 -6.31 -10.03 3.35
N TYR A 265 -5.08 -9.54 3.37
CA TYR A 265 -4.41 -9.09 4.58
C TYR A 265 -3.87 -7.69 4.37
N VAL A 266 -4.12 -6.83 5.34
CA VAL A 266 -3.55 -5.49 5.42
C VAL A 266 -2.72 -5.38 6.68
N THR A 267 -1.52 -4.85 6.56
CA THR A 267 -0.71 -4.38 7.68
C THR A 267 -0.52 -2.88 7.57
N GLY A 268 -0.19 -2.24 8.68
CA GLY A 268 0.19 -0.83 8.65
C GLY A 268 0.85 -0.43 9.97
N ASN A 269 1.67 0.59 9.91
CA ASN A 269 2.29 1.19 11.09
C ASN A 269 1.25 1.99 11.87
N LEU A 270 1.23 1.83 13.18
CA LEU A 270 0.33 2.56 14.08
C LEU A 270 1.05 3.76 14.67
N PHE A 271 0.63 4.96 14.28
CA PHE A 271 1.14 6.23 14.79
C PHE A 271 0.08 6.94 15.63
N LEU A 272 0.52 7.66 16.67
CA LEU A 272 -0.37 8.38 17.57
C LEU A 272 -1.26 9.38 16.80
N LEU A 273 -2.56 9.25 16.94
CA LEU A 273 -3.54 9.96 16.12
C LEU A 273 -3.48 11.48 16.29
N ASN A 274 -3.29 11.97 17.49
CA ASN A 274 -3.17 13.40 17.80
C ASN A 274 -1.71 13.83 18.04
N GLY A 275 -0.75 13.04 17.55
CA GLY A 275 0.68 13.31 17.68
C GLY A 275 1.25 14.03 16.46
N ASP A 276 2.39 14.64 16.66
CA ASP A 276 3.22 15.24 15.61
C ASP A 276 4.03 14.17 14.81
N GLY A 277 3.51 12.95 14.70
CA GLY A 277 4.19 11.78 14.17
C GLY A 277 5.15 11.14 15.17
N ASN A 278 5.08 11.55 16.43
CA ASN A 278 5.80 10.93 17.54
C ASN A 278 4.86 9.97 18.27
N GLY A 279 5.24 8.74 18.40
CA GLY A 279 4.45 7.69 19.04
C GLY A 279 4.13 6.57 18.04
N PHE A 280 4.70 5.43 18.29
CA PHE A 280 4.57 4.24 17.48
C PHE A 280 4.15 3.08 18.38
N ALA A 281 3.05 2.40 18.02
CA ALA A 281 2.50 1.29 18.80
C ALA A 281 2.77 -0.09 18.18
N GLY A 282 3.45 -0.15 17.05
CA GLY A 282 3.68 -1.40 16.34
C GLY A 282 2.93 -1.48 15.01
N ALA A 283 2.74 -2.69 14.51
CA ALA A 283 2.03 -2.92 13.25
C ALA A 283 0.65 -3.52 13.50
N LEU A 284 -0.37 -2.98 12.85
CA LEU A 284 -1.69 -3.58 12.72
C LEU A 284 -1.62 -4.81 11.80
N TYR A 285 -2.39 -5.84 12.11
CA TYR A 285 -2.68 -6.98 11.24
C TYR A 285 -4.18 -7.10 11.09
N ARG A 286 -4.72 -6.74 9.92
CA ARG A 286 -6.13 -6.83 9.59
C ARG A 286 -6.38 -7.91 8.54
N ILE A 287 -7.37 -8.75 8.79
CA ILE A 287 -7.73 -9.89 7.96
C ILE A 287 -9.14 -9.69 7.42
N PHE A 288 -9.29 -9.85 6.12
CA PHE A 288 -10.56 -9.78 5.41
C PHE A 288 -10.91 -11.17 4.88
N ASP A 289 -12.05 -11.71 5.26
CA ASP A 289 -12.55 -12.98 4.71
C ASP A 289 -12.81 -12.83 3.21
N LYS A 290 -12.06 -13.57 2.40
CA LYS A 290 -12.08 -13.43 0.95
C LYS A 290 -13.35 -13.97 0.32
N ALA A 291 -13.85 -15.11 0.80
CA ALA A 291 -14.97 -15.80 0.16
C ALA A 291 -16.25 -14.94 0.05
N PRO A 292 -16.76 -14.30 1.12
CA PRO A 292 -17.92 -13.41 0.98
C PRO A 292 -17.60 -12.14 0.18
N MET A 293 -16.36 -11.62 0.22
CA MET A 293 -15.98 -10.44 -0.57
C MET A 293 -16.12 -10.67 -2.08
N LEU A 294 -15.88 -11.89 -2.56
CA LEU A 294 -16.02 -12.24 -3.98
C LEU A 294 -17.45 -12.12 -4.49
N ASN A 295 -18.44 -12.13 -3.60
CA ASN A 295 -19.87 -12.05 -3.90
C ASN A 295 -20.48 -10.68 -3.53
N GLY A 296 -19.71 -9.77 -2.94
CA GLY A 296 -20.25 -8.52 -2.41
C GLY A 296 -21.12 -8.71 -1.17
N ASP A 297 -20.85 -9.74 -0.39
CA ASP A 297 -21.57 -10.02 0.86
C ASP A 297 -20.95 -9.24 2.03
N PRO A 298 -21.70 -9.03 3.14
CA PRO A 298 -21.11 -8.54 4.38
C PRO A 298 -20.00 -9.46 4.89
N ILE A 299 -18.95 -8.87 5.44
CA ILE A 299 -17.79 -9.58 5.97
C ILE A 299 -17.57 -9.27 7.45
N THR A 300 -16.91 -10.18 8.14
CA THR A 300 -16.31 -9.90 9.44
C THR A 300 -14.81 -9.72 9.25
N ILE A 301 -14.29 -8.52 9.51
CA ILE A 301 -12.86 -8.29 9.60
C ILE A 301 -12.35 -8.72 10.98
N LEU A 302 -11.10 -9.16 11.02
CA LEU A 302 -10.42 -9.51 12.26
C LEU A 302 -9.15 -8.67 12.39
N ASP A 303 -8.98 -8.03 13.54
CA ASP A 303 -7.78 -7.29 13.90
C ASP A 303 -7.03 -8.02 15.01
N ILE A 304 -5.74 -8.24 14.82
CA ILE A 304 -4.85 -8.81 15.82
C ILE A 304 -4.08 -7.67 16.48
N ALA A 305 -3.92 -7.76 17.80
CA ALA A 305 -3.14 -6.80 18.57
C ALA A 305 -1.74 -6.58 17.99
N PRO A 306 -1.28 -5.32 17.97
CA PRO A 306 0.01 -4.99 17.37
C PRO A 306 1.16 -5.64 18.11
N ASP A 307 2.16 -6.07 17.36
CA ASP A 307 3.47 -6.45 17.91
C ASP A 307 4.51 -5.36 17.59
N SER A 308 5.76 -5.60 17.98
CA SER A 308 6.86 -4.67 17.72
C SER A 308 7.32 -4.60 16.26
N GLY A 309 6.60 -5.23 15.34
CA GLY A 309 6.87 -5.17 13.91
C GLY A 309 6.67 -3.75 13.36
N ALA A 310 7.40 -3.44 12.31
CA ALA A 310 7.30 -2.14 11.63
C ALA A 310 7.45 -2.30 10.12
N SER A 311 6.67 -1.56 9.35
CA SER A 311 6.76 -1.51 7.89
C SER A 311 6.73 -2.89 7.25
N LEU A 312 5.80 -3.74 7.73
CA LEU A 312 5.63 -5.09 7.20
C LEU A 312 5.03 -5.04 5.81
N GLN A 313 5.56 -5.87 4.92
CA GLN A 313 4.94 -6.14 3.64
C GLN A 313 4.28 -7.52 3.67
N VAL A 314 3.10 -7.61 3.09
CA VAL A 314 2.31 -8.84 2.98
C VAL A 314 2.60 -9.52 1.66
N ALA A 315 2.85 -10.82 1.67
CA ALA A 315 3.12 -11.56 0.45
C ALA A 315 1.88 -11.65 -0.45
N GLN A 316 2.09 -11.35 -1.73
CA GLN A 316 1.15 -11.73 -2.78
C GLN A 316 1.47 -13.16 -3.21
N MET A 317 0.50 -14.05 -3.09
CA MET A 317 0.72 -15.48 -3.23
C MET A 317 0.50 -15.95 -4.66
N PHE A 318 1.58 -16.27 -5.36
CA PHE A 318 1.56 -16.86 -6.68
C PHE A 318 1.87 -18.36 -6.59
N GLY A 319 0.83 -19.19 -6.69
CA GLY A 319 0.91 -20.63 -6.48
C GLY A 319 0.38 -21.05 -5.11
N ASP A 320 0.48 -22.34 -4.81
CA ASP A 320 -0.01 -22.90 -3.57
C ASP A 320 0.96 -22.62 -2.43
N ALA A 321 0.47 -22.05 -1.36
CA ALA A 321 1.22 -21.80 -0.15
C ALA A 321 0.44 -22.28 1.08
N PRO A 322 1.13 -22.75 2.10
CA PRO A 322 0.46 -23.27 3.31
C PRO A 322 -0.19 -22.16 4.13
N GLN A 323 0.26 -20.90 3.97
CA GLN A 323 -0.19 -19.75 4.76
C GLN A 323 0.33 -18.44 4.15
N CYS A 324 -0.28 -17.32 4.52
CA CYS A 324 0.25 -16.00 4.16
C CYS A 324 1.49 -15.65 4.98
N TYR A 325 2.42 -14.94 4.34
CA TYR A 325 3.65 -14.46 4.94
C TYR A 325 3.68 -12.94 5.03
N PHE A 326 4.20 -12.45 6.13
CA PHE A 326 4.45 -11.03 6.36
C PHE A 326 5.94 -10.86 6.64
N VAL A 327 6.57 -9.90 6.02
CA VAL A 327 8.02 -9.74 6.09
C VAL A 327 8.38 -8.30 6.40
N SER A 328 9.33 -8.10 7.27
CA SER A 328 10.02 -6.82 7.42
C SER A 328 11.53 -7.02 7.56
N ARG A 329 12.26 -5.98 7.24
CA ARG A 329 13.70 -5.94 7.51
C ARG A 329 13.94 -5.87 9.02
N ALA A 330 14.73 -6.79 9.54
CA ALA A 330 15.14 -6.77 10.94
C ALA A 330 16.51 -6.10 11.12
N THR A 331 17.49 -6.51 10.31
CA THR A 331 18.85 -5.92 10.28
C THR A 331 19.35 -5.84 8.85
N SER A 332 20.60 -5.44 8.64
CA SER A 332 21.22 -5.49 7.30
C SER A 332 21.39 -6.91 6.74
N THR A 333 21.37 -7.93 7.61
CA THR A 333 21.62 -9.34 7.24
C THR A 333 20.51 -10.28 7.69
N SER A 334 19.36 -9.74 8.12
CA SER A 334 18.23 -10.56 8.55
C SER A 334 16.88 -9.92 8.24
N LEU A 335 15.92 -10.77 7.99
CA LEU A 335 14.51 -10.44 7.91
C LEU A 335 13.78 -11.04 9.12
N LYS A 336 12.69 -10.42 9.53
CA LYS A 336 11.72 -11.03 10.42
C LYS A 336 10.51 -11.42 9.57
N LEU A 337 10.10 -12.67 9.75
CA LEU A 337 8.99 -13.29 9.04
C LEU A 337 7.89 -13.57 10.05
N TRP A 338 6.66 -13.22 9.68
CA TRP A 338 5.46 -13.58 10.44
C TRP A 338 4.53 -14.43 9.60
N THR A 339 3.73 -15.22 10.28
CA THR A 339 2.63 -16.00 9.71
C THR A 339 1.44 -15.95 10.66
N ILE A 340 0.24 -16.14 10.12
CA ILE A 340 -0.99 -16.21 10.90
C ILE A 340 -1.58 -17.61 10.72
N ASN A 341 -1.71 -18.33 11.84
CA ASN A 341 -2.43 -19.58 11.87
C ASN A 341 -3.93 -19.33 12.03
N ASN A 342 -4.76 -20.17 11.39
CA ASN A 342 -6.23 -20.10 11.47
C ASN A 342 -6.82 -18.71 11.24
N PRO A 343 -6.49 -18.03 10.13
CA PRO A 343 -6.72 -16.60 9.96
C PRO A 343 -8.18 -16.17 10.13
N LEU A 344 -9.14 -17.01 9.79
CA LEU A 344 -10.57 -16.64 9.81
C LEU A 344 -11.31 -17.11 11.06
N THR A 345 -10.74 -18.01 11.86
CA THR A 345 -11.43 -18.60 13.01
C THR A 345 -10.87 -18.17 14.35
N ALA A 346 -9.58 -18.44 14.57
CA ALA A 346 -8.86 -18.11 15.78
C ALA A 346 -7.42 -17.69 15.40
N PRO A 347 -7.25 -16.52 14.79
CA PRO A 347 -5.95 -16.10 14.27
C PRO A 347 -4.93 -15.98 15.40
N SER A 348 -3.75 -16.55 15.16
CA SER A 348 -2.61 -16.42 16.06
C SER A 348 -1.33 -16.13 15.28
N LEU A 349 -0.65 -15.08 15.71
CA LEU A 349 0.57 -14.59 15.09
C LEU A 349 1.78 -15.43 15.54
N GLN A 350 2.58 -15.86 14.56
CA GLN A 350 3.85 -16.52 14.79
C GLN A 350 4.95 -15.72 14.10
N SER A 351 6.15 -15.68 14.66
CA SER A 351 7.27 -15.01 14.01
C SER A 351 8.58 -15.75 14.16
N THR A 352 9.47 -15.58 13.18
CA THR A 352 10.82 -16.14 13.16
C THR A 352 11.78 -15.19 12.46
N PHE A 353 13.09 -15.36 12.71
CA PHE A 353 14.13 -14.61 12.00
C PHE A 353 14.76 -15.47 10.90
N VAL A 354 14.93 -14.88 9.73
CA VAL A 354 15.76 -15.43 8.65
C VAL A 354 17.08 -14.68 8.67
N ASN A 355 18.13 -15.36 9.11
CA ASN A 355 19.45 -14.79 9.33
C ASN A 355 20.46 -15.22 8.25
N GLY A 356 21.60 -14.55 8.20
CA GLY A 356 22.70 -14.92 7.29
C GLY A 356 22.47 -14.52 5.84
N LEU A 357 21.60 -13.55 5.61
CA LEU A 357 21.38 -12.99 4.28
C LEU A 357 22.57 -12.13 3.84
N GLN A 358 22.70 -11.92 2.54
CA GLN A 358 23.65 -10.94 2.02
C GLN A 358 23.34 -9.56 2.62
N PRO A 359 24.37 -8.78 3.00
CA PRO A 359 24.14 -7.47 3.59
C PRO A 359 23.38 -6.54 2.66
N ALA A 360 22.22 -6.07 3.12
CA ALA A 360 21.42 -5.02 2.48
C ALA A 360 21.50 -3.78 3.37
N ASN A 361 22.35 -2.85 3.02
CA ASN A 361 22.49 -1.59 3.75
C ASN A 361 21.36 -0.63 3.39
N ASN A 362 21.16 0.40 4.23
CA ASN A 362 20.34 1.51 3.82
C ASN A 362 20.92 2.12 2.55
N PRO A 363 20.09 2.60 1.60
CA PRO A 363 20.58 3.32 0.46
C PRO A 363 21.46 4.49 0.95
N ALA A 364 22.55 4.76 0.23
CA ALA A 364 23.29 5.99 0.40
C ALA A 364 22.32 7.16 0.18
N GLY A 365 22.58 8.34 0.71
CA GLY A 365 21.75 9.55 0.56
C GLY A 365 21.03 9.67 -0.79
N GLY A 366 20.59 10.74 -1.29
CA GLY A 366 19.83 10.81 -2.54
C GLY A 366 20.53 10.21 -3.76
N ALA A 367 19.77 9.65 -4.69
CA ALA A 367 20.29 9.21 -5.99
C ALA A 367 20.55 10.43 -6.90
N PRO A 368 21.56 10.37 -7.80
CA PRO A 368 21.81 11.47 -8.74
C PRO A 368 20.59 11.76 -9.61
N ASN A 369 20.22 13.03 -9.69
CA ASN A 369 19.19 13.50 -10.61
C ASN A 369 19.84 14.25 -11.78
N PRO A 370 19.68 13.80 -13.04
CA PRO A 370 20.26 14.46 -14.21
C PRO A 370 19.86 15.94 -14.34
N GLY A 371 18.71 16.30 -13.79
CA GLY A 371 18.23 17.68 -13.76
C GLY A 371 18.80 18.54 -12.63
N GLY A 372 19.70 18.01 -11.80
CA GLY A 372 20.27 18.65 -10.61
C GLY A 372 19.53 18.31 -9.33
N GLY A 373 20.24 18.35 -8.21
CA GLY A 373 19.75 17.88 -6.91
C GLY A 373 19.82 16.36 -6.77
N GLU A 374 19.05 15.82 -5.83
CA GLU A 374 19.03 14.39 -5.51
C GLU A 374 17.60 13.88 -5.47
N ILE A 375 17.40 12.62 -5.89
CA ILE A 375 16.15 11.89 -5.72
C ILE A 375 16.24 11.15 -4.39
N SER A 376 15.25 11.35 -3.52
CA SER A 376 15.19 10.63 -2.24
C SER A 376 15.17 9.13 -2.48
N THR A 377 16.07 8.41 -1.82
CA THR A 377 16.12 6.94 -1.82
C THR A 377 15.49 6.33 -0.57
N LEU A 378 14.83 7.15 0.24
CA LEU A 378 14.15 6.78 1.47
C LEU A 378 15.08 6.07 2.46
N ASP A 379 14.71 4.85 2.86
CA ASP A 379 15.47 4.02 3.81
C ASP A 379 15.53 2.55 3.34
N GLY A 380 15.86 1.64 4.24
CA GLY A 380 16.01 0.22 3.92
C GLY A 380 14.78 -0.64 4.19
N ARG A 381 13.57 -0.05 4.29
CA ARG A 381 12.33 -0.84 4.42
C ARG A 381 12.04 -1.62 3.14
N LEU A 382 11.31 -2.73 3.29
CA LEU A 382 10.84 -3.50 2.14
C LEU A 382 9.68 -2.79 1.45
N MET A 383 9.62 -2.87 0.13
CA MET A 383 8.56 -2.23 -0.68
C MET A 383 7.46 -3.21 -1.06
N ASN A 384 7.81 -4.46 -1.31
CA ASN A 384 6.89 -5.53 -1.71
C ASN A 384 7.44 -6.90 -1.30
N VAL A 385 6.53 -7.89 -1.21
CA VAL A 385 6.88 -9.30 -1.02
C VAL A 385 6.01 -10.15 -1.92
N HIS A 386 6.62 -11.13 -2.57
CA HIS A 386 5.93 -12.13 -3.38
C HIS A 386 6.32 -13.52 -2.94
N TYR A 387 5.35 -14.42 -2.91
CA TYR A 387 5.60 -15.85 -2.75
C TYR A 387 5.38 -16.56 -4.07
N ARG A 388 6.33 -17.38 -4.47
CA ARG A 388 6.21 -18.23 -5.65
C ARG A 388 7.07 -19.48 -5.52
N ASP A 389 6.48 -20.63 -5.83
CA ASP A 389 7.18 -21.93 -5.92
C ASP A 389 8.04 -22.23 -4.68
N GLY A 390 7.49 -22.02 -3.49
CA GLY A 390 8.18 -22.30 -2.21
C GLY A 390 9.17 -21.22 -1.77
N ASN A 391 9.30 -20.11 -2.48
CA ASN A 391 10.23 -19.04 -2.19
C ASN A 391 9.53 -17.69 -1.93
N LEU A 392 10.12 -16.89 -1.06
CA LEU A 392 9.76 -15.48 -0.88
C LEU A 392 10.77 -14.60 -1.61
N TYR A 393 10.25 -13.60 -2.31
CA TYR A 393 11.02 -12.59 -3.04
C TYR A 393 10.66 -11.21 -2.49
N THR A 394 11.67 -10.42 -2.16
CA THR A 394 11.50 -9.06 -1.63
C THR A 394 12.71 -8.21 -1.99
#